data_5879023b0ed9721e699e3f64557401da
#
_entry.id   5879023b0ed9721e699e3f64557401da
#
_cell.length_a   1.000
_cell.length_b   1.000
_cell.length_c   1.000
_cell.angle_alpha   90.00
_cell.angle_beta   90.00
_cell.angle_gamma   90.00
#
_symmetry.space_group_name_H-M   'P 1'
#
loop_
_entity.id
_entity.type
_entity.pdbx_description
1 polymer ?
#
loop_
_entity_poly.entity_id
_entity_poly.type
_entity_poly.pdbx_seq_one_letter_code
_entity_poly.pdbx_strand_id
1 'polypeptide(L)'
;YKEQGWIVLPSVFSRKEINVLEKTSYDVLKRPGPEVAREADGTPHVCWGMHLFDERFKILTQHPKLLRPVEQLLESKVFVHQSRINIKQRNGSVVEWHQDFGTYHRVDGIPEARGIMIGIFLDDVTPCNAPVLAIPGSHKDGLVSEAIIDENVVDHNGAAKFRFDITDDTLSHLVDRQGIKSIE
;
A
#
# COMPACT_ATOMS: atom_id res chain seq x y z
N TYR A 1 -5.83 16.91 -3.69
CA TYR A 1 -5.55 15.64 -4.36
C TYR A 1 -4.91 15.86 -5.75
N LYS A 2 -5.59 16.57 -6.67
CA LYS A 2 -5.13 16.75 -8.07
C LYS A 2 -3.73 17.33 -8.21
N GLU A 3 -3.27 18.14 -7.27
CA GLU A 3 -1.95 18.79 -7.33
C GLU A 3 -0.85 17.88 -6.79
N GLN A 4 -1.02 17.36 -5.58
CA GLN A 4 0.04 16.62 -4.87
C GLN A 4 -0.07 15.10 -4.99
N GLY A 5 -1.21 14.53 -5.40
CA GLY A 5 -1.41 13.10 -5.59
C GLY A 5 -2.08 12.38 -4.43
N TRP A 6 -2.21 12.99 -3.26
CA TRP A 6 -2.90 12.42 -2.11
C TRP A 6 -3.74 13.44 -1.33
N ILE A 7 -4.53 12.95 -0.42
CA ILE A 7 -5.28 13.75 0.54
C ILE A 7 -5.30 12.99 1.88
N VAL A 8 -5.13 13.71 2.97
CA VAL A 8 -5.33 13.16 4.32
C VAL A 8 -6.71 13.58 4.79
N LEU A 9 -7.51 12.63 5.25
CA LEU A 9 -8.83 12.85 5.83
C LEU A 9 -8.75 12.49 7.32
N PRO A 10 -8.59 13.48 8.21
CA PRO A 10 -8.45 13.20 9.63
C PRO A 10 -9.76 12.72 10.26
N SER A 11 -9.65 11.86 11.26
CA SER A 11 -10.77 11.43 12.11
C SER A 11 -11.96 10.79 11.36
N VAL A 12 -11.71 10.11 10.23
CA VAL A 12 -12.75 9.41 9.46
C VAL A 12 -13.39 8.31 10.31
N PHE A 13 -12.59 7.60 11.08
CA PHE A 13 -13.05 6.57 12.00
C PHE A 13 -12.88 7.00 13.44
N SER A 14 -13.83 6.62 14.28
CA SER A 14 -13.75 6.82 15.73
C SER A 14 -12.67 5.90 16.34
N ARG A 15 -12.17 6.26 17.52
CA ARG A 15 -11.22 5.40 18.25
C ARG A 15 -11.77 3.99 18.49
N LYS A 16 -13.07 3.83 18.71
CA LYS A 16 -13.70 2.50 18.86
C LYS A 16 -13.61 1.68 17.57
N GLU A 17 -13.85 2.29 16.42
CA GLU A 17 -13.72 1.62 15.12
C GLU A 17 -12.27 1.24 14.85
N ILE A 18 -11.32 2.15 15.12
CA ILE A 18 -9.87 1.87 14.97
C ILE A 18 -9.44 0.72 15.89
N ASN A 19 -9.84 0.70 17.16
CA ASN A 19 -9.48 -0.39 18.08
C ASN A 19 -10.01 -1.75 17.61
N VAL A 20 -11.17 -1.79 16.96
CA VAL A 20 -11.70 -3.02 16.36
C VAL A 20 -10.83 -3.45 15.18
N LEU A 21 -10.46 -2.52 14.29
CA LEU A 21 -9.62 -2.81 13.13
C LEU A 21 -8.22 -3.26 13.56
N GLU A 22 -7.62 -2.57 14.52
CA GLU A 22 -6.31 -2.92 15.09
C GLU A 22 -6.32 -4.36 15.64
N LYS A 23 -7.25 -4.67 16.56
CA LYS A 23 -7.39 -6.01 17.12
C LYS A 23 -7.60 -7.06 16.03
N THR A 24 -8.46 -6.77 15.05
CA THR A 24 -8.72 -7.68 13.94
C THR A 24 -7.46 -7.90 13.10
N SER A 25 -6.68 -6.84 12.86
CA SER A 25 -5.41 -6.93 12.14
C SER A 25 -4.44 -7.87 12.83
N TYR A 26 -4.27 -7.76 14.13
CA TYR A 26 -3.44 -8.70 14.90
C TYR A 26 -3.97 -10.13 14.86
N ASP A 27 -5.28 -10.34 14.84
CA ASP A 27 -5.86 -11.68 14.77
C ASP A 27 -5.61 -12.33 13.40
N VAL A 28 -5.76 -11.60 12.29
CA VAL A 28 -5.51 -12.15 10.94
C VAL A 28 -4.03 -12.39 10.68
N LEU A 29 -3.12 -11.58 11.26
CA LEU A 29 -1.67 -11.75 11.13
C LEU A 29 -1.14 -13.03 11.83
N LYS A 30 -1.91 -13.62 12.74
CA LYS A 30 -1.58 -14.92 13.38
C LYS A 30 -1.86 -16.11 12.48
N ARG A 31 -2.57 -15.95 11.36
CA ARG A 31 -2.92 -17.06 10.46
C ARG A 31 -1.66 -17.72 9.90
N PRO A 32 -1.63 -19.05 9.81
CA PRO A 32 -0.45 -19.80 9.32
C PRO A 32 -0.38 -19.89 7.79
N GLY A 33 -1.39 -19.39 7.08
CA GLY A 33 -1.53 -19.55 5.63
C GLY A 33 -0.60 -18.61 4.82
N PRO A 34 -0.53 -18.85 3.51
CA PRO A 34 0.32 -18.08 2.59
C PRO A 34 -0.11 -16.62 2.43
N GLU A 35 -1.32 -16.29 2.88
CA GLU A 35 -1.82 -14.92 2.90
C GLU A 35 -1.03 -14.00 3.86
N VAL A 36 -0.25 -14.57 4.77
CA VAL A 36 0.60 -13.84 5.71
C VAL A 36 2.06 -14.08 5.39
N ALA A 37 2.71 -13.08 4.77
CA ALA A 37 4.17 -13.09 4.64
C ALA A 37 4.83 -12.81 5.98
N ARG A 38 5.99 -13.44 6.16
CA ARG A 38 6.77 -13.34 7.40
C ARG A 38 8.21 -13.00 7.10
N GLU A 39 8.83 -12.31 8.03
CA GLU A 39 10.27 -12.11 8.07
C GLU A 39 11.00 -13.45 8.33
N ALA A 40 12.31 -13.48 8.16
CA ALA A 40 13.12 -14.68 8.37
C ALA A 40 13.04 -15.26 9.79
N ASP A 41 12.71 -14.43 10.78
CA ASP A 41 12.51 -14.83 12.18
C ASP A 41 11.09 -15.34 12.48
N GLY A 42 10.22 -15.41 11.44
CA GLY A 42 8.82 -15.82 11.56
C GLY A 42 7.83 -14.71 11.94
N THR A 43 8.32 -13.50 12.16
CA THR A 43 7.49 -12.34 12.48
C THR A 43 6.58 -11.96 11.30
N PRO A 44 5.27 -11.73 11.51
CA PRO A 44 4.40 -11.28 10.43
C PRO A 44 4.85 -9.94 9.86
N HIS A 45 4.88 -9.83 8.54
CA HIS A 45 5.25 -8.62 7.81
C HIS A 45 4.06 -8.00 7.08
N VAL A 46 3.34 -8.79 6.30
CA VAL A 46 2.19 -8.37 5.50
C VAL A 46 1.12 -9.44 5.53
N CYS A 47 -0.16 -9.03 5.54
CA CYS A 47 -1.27 -9.92 5.23
C CYS A 47 -2.01 -9.38 4.00
N TRP A 48 -2.24 -10.23 3.01
CA TRP A 48 -2.99 -9.89 1.79
C TRP A 48 -4.39 -10.46 1.77
N GLY A 49 -5.29 -9.76 1.06
CA GLY A 49 -6.61 -10.27 0.73
C GLY A 49 -7.54 -10.46 1.91
N MET A 50 -7.30 -9.80 3.07
CA MET A 50 -8.07 -10.03 4.28
C MET A 50 -9.58 -9.81 4.10
N HIS A 51 -10.02 -9.01 3.14
CA HIS A 51 -11.43 -8.83 2.81
C HIS A 51 -12.09 -10.08 2.21
N LEU A 52 -11.30 -11.08 1.76
CA LEU A 52 -11.80 -12.31 1.18
C LEU A 52 -12.15 -13.36 2.25
N PHE A 53 -11.55 -13.27 3.45
CA PHE A 53 -11.69 -14.28 4.49
C PHE A 53 -12.06 -13.75 5.88
N ASP A 54 -12.14 -12.43 6.06
CA ASP A 54 -12.60 -11.80 7.32
C ASP A 54 -13.73 -10.81 7.03
N GLU A 55 -14.90 -11.07 7.63
CA GLU A 55 -16.11 -10.29 7.38
C GLU A 55 -15.99 -8.81 7.79
N ARG A 56 -15.17 -8.50 8.80
CA ARG A 56 -14.95 -7.11 9.26
C ARG A 56 -14.21 -6.31 8.21
N PHE A 57 -13.20 -6.89 7.58
CA PHE A 57 -12.49 -6.27 6.46
C PHE A 57 -13.36 -6.21 5.20
N LYS A 58 -14.19 -7.21 4.96
CA LYS A 58 -15.16 -7.16 3.86
C LYS A 58 -16.15 -6.00 4.03
N ILE A 59 -16.71 -5.84 5.23
CA ILE A 59 -17.57 -4.69 5.57
C ILE A 59 -16.80 -3.37 5.40
N LEU A 60 -15.55 -3.31 5.84
CA LEU A 60 -14.71 -2.12 5.72
C LEU A 60 -14.54 -1.69 4.26
N THR A 61 -14.28 -2.64 3.33
CA THR A 61 -14.13 -2.31 1.90
C THR A 61 -15.40 -1.75 1.27
N GLN A 62 -16.55 -1.98 1.87
CA GLN A 62 -17.85 -1.48 1.41
C GLN A 62 -18.32 -0.24 2.20
N HIS A 63 -17.50 0.23 3.14
CA HIS A 63 -17.92 1.29 4.05
C HIS A 63 -18.06 2.63 3.32
N PRO A 64 -19.19 3.34 3.46
CA PRO A 64 -19.44 4.61 2.75
C PRO A 64 -18.38 5.70 3.00
N LYS A 65 -17.76 5.72 4.18
CA LYS A 65 -16.67 6.67 4.51
C LYS A 65 -15.42 6.47 3.62
N LEU A 66 -15.23 5.27 3.05
CA LEU A 66 -14.15 4.95 2.11
C LEU A 66 -14.61 5.06 0.67
N LEU A 67 -15.77 4.46 0.33
CA LEU A 67 -16.23 4.39 -1.05
C LEU A 67 -16.58 5.76 -1.64
N ARG A 68 -17.30 6.60 -0.89
CA ARG A 68 -17.76 7.90 -1.42
C ARG A 68 -16.61 8.81 -1.89
N PRO A 69 -15.54 9.03 -1.10
CA PRO A 69 -14.40 9.82 -1.58
C PRO A 69 -13.74 9.24 -2.83
N VAL A 70 -13.61 7.91 -2.91
CA VAL A 70 -12.98 7.26 -4.06
C VAL A 70 -13.85 7.35 -5.30
N GLU A 71 -15.15 7.05 -5.19
CA GLU A 71 -16.09 7.21 -6.30
C GLU A 71 -16.17 8.66 -6.80
N GLN A 72 -16.08 9.63 -5.88
CA GLN A 72 -16.04 11.05 -6.24
C GLN A 72 -14.77 11.42 -6.99
N LEU A 73 -13.61 10.92 -6.56
CA LEU A 73 -12.32 11.24 -7.19
C LEU A 73 -12.16 10.56 -8.55
N LEU A 74 -12.64 9.32 -8.68
CA LEU A 74 -12.56 8.54 -9.92
C LEU A 74 -13.75 8.75 -10.85
N GLU A 75 -14.80 9.45 -10.39
CA GLU A 75 -16.05 9.69 -11.13
C GLU A 75 -16.64 8.40 -11.71
N SER A 76 -16.52 7.29 -10.97
CA SER A 76 -17.02 5.99 -11.40
C SER A 76 -17.28 5.06 -10.21
N LYS A 77 -18.02 3.97 -10.50
CA LYS A 77 -18.08 2.82 -9.60
C LYS A 77 -16.73 2.13 -9.53
N VAL A 78 -16.41 1.56 -8.37
CA VAL A 78 -15.11 0.96 -8.08
C VAL A 78 -15.25 -0.46 -7.52
N PHE A 79 -14.19 -1.22 -7.61
CA PHE A 79 -14.01 -2.51 -6.94
C PHE A 79 -12.68 -2.54 -6.19
N VAL A 80 -12.56 -3.46 -5.25
CA VAL A 80 -11.30 -3.66 -4.53
C VAL A 80 -10.39 -4.54 -5.38
N HIS A 81 -9.30 -3.96 -5.88
CA HIS A 81 -8.28 -4.71 -6.60
C HIS A 81 -7.41 -5.52 -5.63
N GLN A 82 -6.93 -4.89 -4.57
CA GLN A 82 -6.11 -5.52 -3.54
C GLN A 82 -6.43 -4.93 -2.16
N SER A 83 -6.31 -5.73 -1.11
CA SER A 83 -6.24 -5.23 0.26
C SER A 83 -5.07 -5.86 0.98
N ARG A 84 -4.41 -5.07 1.84
CA ARG A 84 -3.27 -5.54 2.61
C ARG A 84 -3.19 -4.85 3.98
N ILE A 85 -2.62 -5.55 4.94
CA ILE A 85 -2.17 -4.99 6.22
C ILE A 85 -0.65 -5.01 6.17
N ASN A 86 -0.02 -3.86 6.33
CA ASN A 86 1.42 -3.74 6.51
C ASN A 86 1.70 -3.46 7.98
N ILE A 87 2.49 -4.32 8.60
CA ILE A 87 2.94 -4.08 9.96
C ILE A 87 4.36 -3.51 9.94
N LYS A 88 4.58 -2.45 10.69
CA LYS A 88 5.90 -1.85 10.85
C LYS A 88 6.47 -2.28 12.20
N GLN A 89 7.48 -3.12 12.16
CA GLN A 89 8.14 -3.62 13.36
C GLN A 89 9.59 -3.13 13.42
N ARG A 90 10.16 -3.16 14.61
CA ARG A 90 11.58 -2.84 14.80
C ARG A 90 12.41 -3.83 13.99
N ASN A 91 13.35 -3.32 13.19
CA ASN A 91 14.19 -4.08 12.26
C ASN A 91 13.42 -4.82 11.14
N GLY A 92 12.17 -4.43 10.86
CA GLY A 92 11.42 -4.96 9.71
C GLY A 92 12.00 -4.48 8.38
N SER A 93 11.66 -5.21 7.32
CA SER A 93 12.08 -4.90 5.95
C SER A 93 11.63 -3.51 5.51
N VAL A 94 12.50 -2.82 4.79
CA VAL A 94 12.18 -1.55 4.13
C VAL A 94 11.37 -1.83 2.87
N VAL A 95 10.39 -0.98 2.61
CA VAL A 95 9.68 -0.97 1.32
C VAL A 95 10.33 0.08 0.45
N GLU A 96 10.95 -0.35 -0.65
CA GLU A 96 11.64 0.52 -1.59
C GLU A 96 10.65 1.48 -2.29
N TRP A 97 11.21 2.55 -2.88
CA TRP A 97 10.43 3.50 -3.65
C TRP A 97 9.83 2.81 -4.88
N HIS A 98 8.51 2.86 -5.00
CA HIS A 98 7.77 2.18 -6.07
C HIS A 98 6.48 2.92 -6.43
N GLN A 99 5.89 2.51 -7.51
CA GLN A 99 4.51 2.82 -7.88
C GLN A 99 3.72 1.51 -7.88
N ASP A 100 2.66 1.42 -7.08
CA ASP A 100 1.77 0.25 -7.07
C ASP A 100 1.26 -0.08 -8.49
N PHE A 101 0.95 0.94 -9.28
CA PHE A 101 0.50 0.79 -10.66
C PHE A 101 1.52 0.07 -11.55
N GLY A 102 2.82 0.17 -11.25
CA GLY A 102 3.86 -0.55 -12.00
C GLY A 102 3.62 -2.05 -12.03
N THR A 103 3.29 -2.63 -10.89
CA THR A 103 2.93 -4.05 -10.77
C THR A 103 1.56 -4.32 -11.41
N TYR A 104 0.55 -3.54 -11.08
CA TYR A 104 -0.80 -3.76 -11.57
C TYR A 104 -0.90 -3.69 -13.10
N HIS A 105 -0.15 -2.78 -13.73
CA HIS A 105 -0.10 -2.65 -15.18
C HIS A 105 0.60 -3.85 -15.84
N ARG A 106 1.79 -4.20 -15.34
CA ARG A 106 2.66 -5.18 -16.01
C ARG A 106 2.32 -6.64 -15.67
N VAL A 107 1.81 -6.89 -14.46
CA VAL A 107 1.50 -8.26 -14.00
C VAL A 107 0.02 -8.54 -14.11
N ASP A 108 -0.84 -7.62 -13.67
CA ASP A 108 -2.28 -7.84 -13.61
C ASP A 108 -3.00 -7.34 -14.89
N GLY A 109 -2.28 -6.68 -15.82
CA GLY A 109 -2.82 -6.21 -17.09
C GLY A 109 -3.77 -5.03 -16.98
N ILE A 110 -3.71 -4.24 -15.91
CA ILE A 110 -4.54 -3.04 -15.77
C ILE A 110 -4.05 -1.97 -16.76
N PRO A 111 -4.91 -1.53 -17.71
CA PRO A 111 -4.45 -0.72 -18.84
C PRO A 111 -4.15 0.73 -18.47
N GLU A 112 -4.84 1.29 -17.47
CA GLU A 112 -4.76 2.71 -17.11
C GLU A 112 -4.57 2.91 -15.62
N ALA A 113 -3.83 3.94 -15.23
CA ALA A 113 -3.59 4.33 -13.84
C ALA A 113 -4.83 4.99 -13.20
N ARG A 114 -5.98 4.35 -13.29
CA ARG A 114 -7.24 4.77 -12.67
C ARG A 114 -7.51 4.00 -11.39
N GLY A 115 -6.67 4.22 -10.39
CA GLY A 115 -6.81 3.58 -9.09
C GLY A 115 -6.48 4.53 -7.95
N ILE A 116 -6.98 4.23 -6.78
CA ILE A 116 -6.67 4.97 -5.53
C ILE A 116 -6.30 3.96 -4.46
N MET A 117 -5.15 4.16 -3.85
CA MET A 117 -4.78 3.46 -2.63
C MET A 117 -5.34 4.21 -1.43
N ILE A 118 -6.03 3.50 -0.55
CA ILE A 118 -6.53 4.03 0.72
C ILE A 118 -5.67 3.47 1.84
N GLY A 119 -4.94 4.33 2.54
CA GLY A 119 -4.24 3.99 3.78
C GLY A 119 -5.10 4.33 5.00
N ILE A 120 -5.31 3.37 5.90
CA ILE A 120 -5.94 3.59 7.21
C ILE A 120 -4.85 3.36 8.26
N PHE A 121 -4.45 4.44 8.93
CA PHE A 121 -3.49 4.37 10.03
C PHE A 121 -4.20 3.86 11.27
N LEU A 122 -3.71 2.77 11.84
CA LEU A 122 -4.27 2.16 13.05
C LEU A 122 -3.53 2.62 14.31
N ASP A 123 -2.30 3.09 14.15
CA ASP A 123 -1.45 3.67 15.18
C ASP A 123 -1.17 5.14 14.90
N ASP A 124 -0.66 5.86 15.90
CA ASP A 124 -0.18 7.21 15.71
C ASP A 124 1.08 7.19 14.82
N VAL A 125 1.07 7.96 13.75
CA VAL A 125 2.18 8.05 12.80
C VAL A 125 3.03 9.27 13.11
N THR A 126 4.35 9.05 13.17
CA THR A 126 5.35 10.08 13.43
C THR A 126 6.52 9.88 12.49
N PRO A 127 7.42 10.87 12.33
CA PRO A 127 8.63 10.69 11.52
C PRO A 127 9.53 9.53 11.95
N CYS A 128 9.37 9.05 13.20
CA CYS A 128 10.23 8.03 13.80
C CYS A 128 9.69 6.59 13.71
N ASN A 129 8.46 6.37 13.23
CA ASN A 129 7.84 5.05 13.17
C ASN A 129 7.47 4.60 11.75
N ALA A 130 8.33 4.90 10.78
CA ALA A 130 8.22 4.51 9.38
C ALA A 130 6.94 5.01 8.71
N PRO A 131 6.71 6.33 8.65
CA PRO A 131 5.60 6.91 7.93
C PRO A 131 5.68 6.58 6.43
N VAL A 132 4.57 6.72 5.73
CA VAL A 132 4.59 6.69 4.28
C VAL A 132 5.26 7.96 3.77
N LEU A 133 6.27 7.80 2.93
CA LEU A 133 6.89 8.92 2.23
C LEU A 133 6.31 9.02 0.82
N ALA A 134 6.07 10.22 0.35
CA ALA A 134 5.57 10.47 -1.00
C ALA A 134 6.24 11.68 -1.64
N ILE A 135 6.35 11.65 -2.96
CA ILE A 135 6.86 12.78 -3.76
C ILE A 135 5.67 13.53 -4.33
N PRO A 136 5.46 14.81 -3.91
CA PRO A 136 4.31 15.60 -4.35
C PRO A 136 4.24 15.72 -5.87
N GLY A 137 3.08 15.45 -6.46
CA GLY A 137 2.85 15.63 -7.89
C GLY A 137 3.41 14.50 -8.78
N SER A 138 4.16 13.53 -8.24
CA SER A 138 4.77 12.44 -9.03
C SER A 138 3.76 11.56 -9.78
N HIS A 139 2.52 11.52 -9.35
CA HIS A 139 1.44 10.84 -10.07
C HIS A 139 1.15 11.42 -11.47
N LYS A 140 1.64 12.63 -11.78
CA LYS A 140 1.50 13.28 -13.09
C LYS A 140 2.60 12.87 -14.07
N ASP A 141 3.66 12.23 -13.59
CA ASP A 141 4.80 11.82 -14.42
C ASP A 141 4.58 10.47 -15.13
N GLY A 142 3.39 9.89 -14.93
CA GLY A 142 3.06 8.59 -15.51
C GLY A 142 3.78 7.42 -14.82
N LEU A 143 4.03 6.35 -15.55
CA LEU A 143 4.70 5.16 -15.05
C LEU A 143 6.21 5.33 -15.16
N VAL A 144 6.87 5.59 -14.05
CA VAL A 144 8.32 5.81 -13.96
C VAL A 144 9.08 4.62 -13.31
N SER A 145 8.36 3.66 -12.72
CA SER A 145 8.98 2.45 -12.18
C SER A 145 9.47 1.53 -13.29
N GLU A 146 10.62 0.89 -13.08
CA GLU A 146 11.24 -0.05 -13.99
C GLU A 146 11.15 -1.48 -13.48
N ALA A 147 11.16 -2.46 -14.38
CA ALA A 147 11.21 -3.86 -14.00
C ALA A 147 12.65 -4.21 -13.59
N ILE A 148 12.82 -4.60 -12.33
CA ILE A 148 14.08 -5.11 -11.82
C ILE A 148 13.94 -6.61 -11.63
N ILE A 149 14.84 -7.38 -12.22
CA ILE A 149 14.91 -8.81 -11.99
C ILE A 149 15.84 -9.03 -10.81
N ASP A 150 15.28 -9.49 -9.70
CA ASP A 150 16.09 -9.91 -8.56
C ASP A 150 16.30 -11.43 -8.64
N GLU A 151 17.45 -11.83 -9.20
CA GLU A 151 17.81 -13.23 -9.34
C GLU A 151 17.97 -13.97 -7.99
N ASN A 152 18.13 -13.22 -6.89
CA ASN A 152 18.27 -13.78 -5.55
C ASN A 152 16.93 -14.00 -4.86
N VAL A 153 15.85 -13.46 -5.40
CA VAL A 153 14.49 -13.64 -4.88
C VAL A 153 13.70 -14.46 -5.87
N VAL A 154 13.34 -15.66 -5.47
CA VAL A 154 12.50 -16.55 -6.28
C VAL A 154 11.08 -16.62 -5.69
N ASP A 155 10.10 -16.83 -6.55
CA ASP A 155 8.74 -17.14 -6.13
C ASP A 155 8.64 -18.59 -5.64
N HIS A 156 7.44 -19.00 -5.24
CA HIS A 156 7.17 -20.38 -4.76
C HIS A 156 7.39 -21.47 -5.82
N ASN A 157 7.58 -21.10 -7.10
CA ASN A 157 7.89 -22.02 -8.21
C ASN A 157 9.39 -22.00 -8.58
N GLY A 158 10.21 -21.19 -7.88
CA GLY A 158 11.63 -21.05 -8.17
C GLY A 158 11.95 -20.11 -9.34
N ALA A 159 10.97 -19.35 -9.83
CA ALA A 159 11.19 -18.33 -10.85
C ALA A 159 11.71 -17.03 -10.22
N ALA A 160 12.63 -16.32 -10.89
CA ALA A 160 13.10 -15.02 -10.44
C ALA A 160 11.93 -14.05 -10.23
N LYS A 161 11.90 -13.40 -9.09
CA LYS A 161 10.82 -12.49 -8.75
C LYS A 161 11.07 -11.13 -9.40
N PHE A 162 10.07 -10.66 -10.14
CA PHE A 162 10.07 -9.30 -10.67
C PHE A 162 9.69 -8.31 -9.58
N ARG A 163 10.48 -7.27 -9.47
CA ARG A 163 10.20 -6.10 -8.66
C ARG A 163 10.11 -4.88 -9.58
N PHE A 164 9.22 -3.96 -9.29
CA PHE A 164 9.02 -2.74 -10.08
C PHE A 164 9.35 -1.54 -9.21
N ASP A 165 10.62 -1.21 -9.17
CA ASP A 165 11.12 -0.13 -8.33
C ASP A 165 11.39 1.14 -9.16
N ILE A 166 11.65 2.22 -8.46
CA ILE A 166 12.11 3.47 -9.03
C ILE A 166 13.64 3.48 -8.89
N THR A 167 14.36 3.67 -10.01
CA THR A 167 15.81 3.75 -9.98
C THR A 167 16.31 4.98 -9.22
N ASP A 168 17.51 4.92 -8.66
CA ASP A 168 18.12 6.02 -7.91
C ASP A 168 18.19 7.32 -8.72
N ASP A 169 18.51 7.22 -10.01
CA ASP A 169 18.58 8.38 -10.91
C ASP A 169 17.20 9.02 -11.10
N THR A 170 16.19 8.21 -11.36
CA THR A 170 14.79 8.67 -11.48
C THR A 170 14.30 9.26 -10.17
N LEU A 171 14.58 8.59 -9.05
CA LEU A 171 14.21 9.06 -7.72
C LEU A 171 14.86 10.41 -7.41
N SER A 172 16.16 10.55 -7.64
CA SER A 172 16.92 11.80 -7.43
C SER A 172 16.31 12.94 -8.25
N HIS A 173 16.02 12.71 -9.52
CA HIS A 173 15.38 13.70 -10.39
C HIS A 173 14.01 14.15 -9.89
N LEU A 174 13.18 13.22 -9.42
CA LEU A 174 11.85 13.52 -8.87
C LEU A 174 11.96 14.30 -7.56
N VAL A 175 12.89 13.91 -6.68
CA VAL A 175 13.11 14.57 -5.38
C VAL A 175 13.65 15.98 -5.56
N ASP A 176 14.61 16.18 -6.45
CA ASP A 176 15.17 17.51 -6.75
C ASP A 176 14.11 18.48 -7.26
N ARG A 177 13.15 17.98 -8.04
CA ARG A 177 12.07 18.79 -8.62
C ARG A 177 10.94 19.08 -7.64
N GLN A 178 10.61 18.14 -6.77
CA GLN A 178 9.33 18.17 -6.01
C GLN A 178 9.50 17.98 -4.50
N GLY A 179 10.64 17.51 -4.04
CA GLY A 179 10.90 17.17 -2.64
C GLY A 179 10.21 15.88 -2.19
N ILE A 180 10.41 15.53 -0.92
CA ILE A 180 9.78 14.40 -0.25
C ILE A 180 8.90 14.92 0.88
N LYS A 181 7.74 14.31 1.08
CA LYS A 181 6.86 14.57 2.23
C LYS A 181 6.50 13.29 2.96
N SER A 182 6.49 13.37 4.28
CA SER A 182 5.89 12.38 5.16
C SER A 182 4.36 12.56 5.18
N ILE A 183 3.62 11.46 5.17
CA ILE A 183 2.17 11.43 5.34
C ILE A 183 1.91 10.95 6.77
N GLU A 184 1.50 11.89 7.62
CA GLU A 184 1.26 11.73 9.04
C GLU A 184 -0.20 12.03 9.40
#